data_568fdf336acc3d48722530ab83d01813
#
_entry.id   568fdf336acc3d48722530ab83d01813
#
_cell.length_a   1.000
_cell.length_b   1.000
_cell.length_c   1.000
_cell.angle_alpha   90.00
_cell.angle_beta   90.00
_cell.angle_gamma   90.00
#
_symmetry.space_group_name_H-M   'P 1'
#
loop_
_entity.id
_entity.type
_entity.pdbx_description
1 polymer ?
#
loop_
_entity_poly.entity_id
_entity_poly.type
_entity_poly.pdbx_seq_one_letter_code
_entity_poly.pdbx_strand_id
1 'polypeptide(L)'
;YITDVACYWIKECDIDGWRLDVGDEISHFFWKNFRKAIKAVKKDMLIIGEIWHYAGDFLEGDEWDTVMNYPFYLNLIDLLADEKINVSQFVQNLGYLKGRLNKKCYPLMWNLIDSHDTARFLHLCNDNKKKQHLAAAFQLLLPGMPMVYYGDEYAMPGANDPDCRRGMYWDEEYQDKEMYNWYKKLMQIRKAHACIVEGEMIETITNDDEDTIVMIRKNGEETIAMLFNCGSSVKEFNEYAKKYNLLTDSAFDGKVDGLDAAVIVL
;
A
#
# COMPACT_ATOMS: atom_id res chain seq x y z
N TYR A 1 -20.18 19.27 19.60
CA TYR A 1 -19.71 18.29 20.56
C TYR A 1 -18.60 17.40 19.98
N ILE A 2 -18.85 16.59 18.91
CA ILE A 2 -17.83 15.69 18.33
C ILE A 2 -16.59 16.48 17.88
N THR A 3 -16.80 17.61 17.21
CA THR A 3 -15.72 18.51 16.79
C THR A 3 -14.92 19.05 17.98
N ASP A 4 -15.59 19.40 19.09
CA ASP A 4 -14.94 19.89 20.30
C ASP A 4 -14.08 18.78 20.96
N VAL A 5 -14.59 17.53 20.98
CA VAL A 5 -13.84 16.36 21.45
C VAL A 5 -12.58 16.16 20.60
N ALA A 6 -12.71 16.23 19.27
CA ALA A 6 -11.57 16.09 18.38
C ALA A 6 -10.53 17.20 18.60
N CYS A 7 -10.96 18.45 18.75
CA CYS A 7 -10.08 19.58 19.08
C CYS A 7 -9.44 19.46 20.46
N TYR A 8 -10.14 18.87 21.44
CA TYR A 8 -9.62 18.61 22.77
C TYR A 8 -8.39 17.68 22.72
N TRP A 9 -8.51 16.52 22.06
CA TRP A 9 -7.40 15.56 21.97
C TRP A 9 -6.18 16.09 21.20
N ILE A 10 -6.39 16.96 20.22
CA ILE A 10 -5.29 17.64 19.55
C ILE A 10 -4.50 18.51 20.54
N LYS A 11 -5.20 19.28 21.39
CA LYS A 11 -4.59 20.19 22.34
C LYS A 11 -3.92 19.47 23.51
N GLU A 12 -4.55 18.40 24.00
CA GLU A 12 -4.09 17.66 25.18
C GLU A 12 -2.95 16.69 24.86
N CYS A 13 -2.99 16.05 23.69
CA CYS A 13 -2.08 14.96 23.35
C CYS A 13 -1.18 15.25 22.15
N ASP A 14 -1.33 16.41 21.49
CA ASP A 14 -0.59 16.80 20.30
C ASP A 14 -0.59 15.73 19.20
N ILE A 15 -1.73 15.06 19.01
CA ILE A 15 -1.88 14.03 17.99
C ILE A 15 -1.68 14.60 16.59
N ASP A 16 -1.28 13.75 15.62
CA ASP A 16 -0.94 14.17 14.25
C ASP A 16 -2.10 14.00 13.28
N GLY A 17 -3.08 13.16 13.59
CA GLY A 17 -4.21 12.90 12.70
C GLY A 17 -5.40 12.23 13.37
N TRP A 18 -6.51 12.21 12.64
CA TRP A 18 -7.72 11.48 12.96
C TRP A 18 -8.04 10.48 11.86
N ARG A 19 -8.23 9.22 12.20
CA ARG A 19 -8.91 8.24 11.36
C ARG A 19 -10.39 8.25 11.72
N LEU A 20 -11.23 8.45 10.72
CA LEU A 20 -12.66 8.65 10.83
C LEU A 20 -13.38 7.36 10.43
N ASP A 21 -13.97 6.71 11.42
CA ASP A 21 -14.72 5.48 11.28
C ASP A 21 -15.99 5.70 10.46
N VAL A 22 -16.28 4.83 9.48
CA VAL A 22 -17.47 4.87 8.63
C VAL A 22 -17.78 6.30 8.12
N GLY A 23 -16.73 6.97 7.63
CA GLY A 23 -16.79 8.41 7.36
C GLY A 23 -17.79 8.80 6.28
N ASP A 24 -18.08 7.92 5.32
CA ASP A 24 -18.98 8.15 4.20
C ASP A 24 -20.48 8.15 4.59
N GLU A 25 -20.83 7.67 5.77
CA GLU A 25 -22.19 7.76 6.29
C GLU A 25 -22.51 9.11 6.99
N ILE A 26 -21.49 9.96 7.12
CA ILE A 26 -21.63 11.31 7.72
C ILE A 26 -21.67 12.37 6.62
N SER A 27 -22.52 13.39 6.80
CA SER A 27 -22.74 14.39 5.76
C SER A 27 -21.50 15.21 5.43
N HIS A 28 -21.31 15.58 4.17
CA HIS A 28 -20.28 16.49 3.68
C HIS A 28 -20.26 17.83 4.45
N PHE A 29 -21.44 18.34 4.80
CA PHE A 29 -21.55 19.56 5.62
C PHE A 29 -20.84 19.40 6.97
N PHE A 30 -20.99 18.26 7.63
CA PHE A 30 -20.29 18.00 8.89
C PHE A 30 -18.77 17.96 8.68
N TRP A 31 -18.28 17.24 7.67
CA TRP A 31 -16.85 17.09 7.42
C TRP A 31 -16.17 18.41 7.05
N LYS A 32 -16.82 19.27 6.26
CA LYS A 32 -16.32 20.62 5.95
C LYS A 32 -16.15 21.47 7.21
N ASN A 33 -17.10 21.43 8.12
CA ASN A 33 -17.01 22.14 9.39
C ASN A 33 -15.99 21.51 10.34
N PHE A 34 -15.92 20.18 10.39
CA PHE A 34 -14.93 19.43 11.14
C PHE A 34 -13.52 19.80 10.71
N ARG A 35 -13.23 19.70 9.40
CA ARG A 35 -11.93 20.11 8.85
C ARG A 35 -11.57 21.54 9.23
N LYS A 36 -12.49 22.48 9.05
CA LYS A 36 -12.25 23.88 9.39
C LYS A 36 -11.85 24.07 10.85
N ALA A 37 -12.51 23.40 11.76
CA ALA A 37 -12.22 23.49 13.19
C ALA A 37 -10.89 22.82 13.54
N ILE A 38 -10.63 21.62 13.03
CA ILE A 38 -9.39 20.87 13.27
C ILE A 38 -8.16 21.64 12.75
N LYS A 39 -8.21 22.10 11.49
CA LYS A 39 -7.11 22.85 10.87
C LYS A 39 -6.87 24.23 11.50
N ALA A 40 -7.87 24.79 12.19
CA ALA A 40 -7.69 26.01 13.00
C ALA A 40 -6.90 25.75 14.28
N VAL A 41 -6.93 24.53 14.84
CA VAL A 41 -6.14 24.14 16.02
C VAL A 41 -4.72 23.74 15.62
N LYS A 42 -4.60 22.86 14.63
CA LYS A 42 -3.30 22.35 14.10
C LYS A 42 -3.39 22.25 12.58
N LYS A 43 -2.71 23.14 11.86
CA LYS A 43 -2.85 23.32 10.41
C LYS A 43 -2.48 22.07 9.61
N ASP A 44 -1.46 21.34 10.03
CA ASP A 44 -0.90 20.15 9.42
C ASP A 44 -1.54 18.84 9.90
N MET A 45 -2.59 18.94 10.74
CA MET A 45 -3.36 17.79 11.21
C MET A 45 -3.88 16.94 10.04
N LEU A 46 -3.61 15.64 10.07
CA LEU A 46 -4.07 14.72 9.02
C LEU A 46 -5.52 14.26 9.31
N ILE A 47 -6.37 14.27 8.29
CA ILE A 47 -7.75 13.77 8.34
C ILE A 47 -7.90 12.62 7.38
N ILE A 48 -8.06 11.40 7.91
CA ILE A 48 -8.09 10.15 7.16
C ILE A 48 -9.48 9.55 7.24
N GLY A 49 -10.21 9.47 6.13
CA GLY A 49 -11.50 8.79 6.08
C GLY A 49 -11.36 7.28 5.94
N GLU A 50 -12.24 6.54 6.60
CA GLU A 50 -12.50 5.17 6.23
C GLU A 50 -13.68 5.14 5.27
N ILE A 51 -13.45 4.56 4.10
CA ILE A 51 -14.44 4.32 3.05
C ILE A 51 -13.96 3.14 2.20
N TRP A 52 -14.85 2.20 1.90
CA TRP A 52 -14.48 0.96 1.21
C TRP A 52 -14.59 1.04 -0.31
N HIS A 53 -15.11 2.14 -0.82
CA HIS A 53 -15.31 2.38 -2.25
C HIS A 53 -14.65 3.69 -2.71
N TYR A 54 -15.08 4.25 -3.82
CA TYR A 54 -14.55 5.50 -4.36
C TYR A 54 -14.80 6.70 -3.43
N ALA A 55 -13.73 7.36 -3.05
CA ALA A 55 -13.73 8.45 -2.06
C ALA A 55 -13.60 9.86 -2.67
N GLY A 56 -13.66 9.99 -4.01
CA GLY A 56 -13.33 11.26 -4.69
C GLY A 56 -14.11 12.46 -4.18
N ASP A 57 -15.38 12.28 -3.87
CA ASP A 57 -16.26 13.37 -3.41
C ASP A 57 -15.84 13.96 -2.05
N PHE A 58 -15.13 13.18 -1.23
CA PHE A 58 -14.59 13.61 0.07
C PHE A 58 -13.15 14.18 -0.03
N LEU A 59 -12.50 14.04 -1.18
CA LEU A 59 -11.09 14.39 -1.41
C LEU A 59 -10.91 15.65 -2.28
N GLU A 60 -11.92 16.50 -2.36
CA GLU A 60 -11.87 17.77 -3.10
C GLU A 60 -11.02 18.86 -2.42
N GLY A 61 -10.54 18.60 -1.18
CA GLY A 61 -9.62 19.46 -0.45
C GLY A 61 -10.28 20.26 0.68
N ASP A 62 -11.57 20.14 0.87
CA ASP A 62 -12.34 20.84 1.92
C ASP A 62 -12.92 19.91 3.00
N GLU A 63 -12.66 18.60 2.90
CA GLU A 63 -13.10 17.58 3.85
C GLU A 63 -11.93 16.75 4.37
N TRP A 64 -11.63 15.59 3.76
CA TRP A 64 -10.52 14.73 4.17
C TRP A 64 -9.24 15.05 3.40
N ASP A 65 -8.09 14.71 4.00
CA ASP A 65 -6.80 14.81 3.31
C ASP A 65 -6.51 13.53 2.53
N THR A 66 -6.96 12.38 3.05
CA THR A 66 -6.73 11.07 2.48
C THR A 66 -7.71 10.04 3.04
N VAL A 67 -7.62 8.80 2.55
CA VAL A 67 -8.43 7.66 2.97
C VAL A 67 -7.61 6.37 3.09
N MET A 68 -8.14 5.39 3.81
CA MET A 68 -7.72 3.99 3.71
C MET A 68 -8.05 3.49 2.30
N ASN A 69 -7.04 3.00 1.56
CA ASN A 69 -7.17 2.66 0.14
C ASN A 69 -7.75 1.24 -0.06
N TYR A 70 -9.00 1.02 0.34
CA TYR A 70 -9.68 -0.25 0.12
C TYR A 70 -9.79 -0.67 -1.35
N PRO A 71 -9.94 0.24 -2.33
CA PRO A 71 -9.83 -0.15 -3.74
C PRO A 71 -8.50 -0.81 -4.13
N PHE A 72 -7.39 -0.40 -3.51
CA PHE A 72 -6.09 -1.05 -3.68
C PHE A 72 -6.08 -2.46 -3.07
N TYR A 73 -6.59 -2.59 -1.84
CA TYR A 73 -6.75 -3.86 -1.12
C TYR A 73 -7.57 -4.87 -1.94
N LEU A 74 -8.75 -4.47 -2.42
CA LEU A 74 -9.62 -5.33 -3.22
C LEU A 74 -8.95 -5.76 -4.54
N ASN A 75 -8.23 -4.85 -5.18
CA ASN A 75 -7.49 -5.14 -6.41
C ASN A 75 -6.37 -6.17 -6.18
N LEU A 76 -5.67 -6.10 -5.04
CA LEU A 76 -4.67 -7.11 -4.65
C LEU A 76 -5.28 -8.47 -4.33
N ILE A 77 -6.44 -8.49 -3.66
CA ILE A 77 -7.17 -9.75 -3.41
C ILE A 77 -7.56 -10.39 -4.74
N ASP A 78 -8.16 -9.63 -5.64
CA ASP A 78 -8.60 -10.15 -6.94
C ASP A 78 -7.42 -10.67 -7.77
N LEU A 79 -6.22 -10.06 -7.65
CA LEU A 79 -5.02 -10.51 -8.36
C LEU A 79 -4.38 -11.75 -7.70
N LEU A 80 -4.11 -11.69 -6.38
CA LEU A 80 -3.24 -12.66 -5.72
C LEU A 80 -3.97 -13.72 -4.90
N ALA A 81 -5.09 -13.39 -4.26
CA ALA A 81 -5.82 -14.33 -3.41
C ALA A 81 -6.86 -15.12 -4.22
N ASP A 82 -7.73 -14.41 -4.90
CA ASP A 82 -8.86 -14.97 -5.63
C ASP A 82 -8.53 -15.31 -7.09
N GLU A 83 -7.44 -14.76 -7.64
CA GLU A 83 -6.98 -14.97 -9.03
C GLU A 83 -8.09 -14.68 -10.08
N LYS A 84 -8.92 -13.64 -9.81
CA LYS A 84 -10.06 -13.26 -10.66
C LYS A 84 -9.67 -12.34 -11.81
N ILE A 85 -8.54 -11.63 -11.68
CA ILE A 85 -8.05 -10.68 -12.67
C ILE A 85 -6.62 -11.01 -13.07
N ASN A 86 -6.22 -10.62 -14.28
CA ASN A 86 -4.85 -10.72 -14.74
C ASN A 86 -4.05 -9.45 -14.40
N VAL A 87 -2.74 -9.47 -14.70
CA VAL A 87 -1.83 -8.35 -14.37
C VAL A 87 -2.17 -7.08 -15.13
N SER A 88 -2.68 -7.17 -16.36
CA SER A 88 -3.12 -6.01 -17.13
C SER A 88 -4.35 -5.35 -16.52
N GLN A 89 -5.31 -6.12 -16.06
CA GLN A 89 -6.51 -5.62 -15.38
C GLN A 89 -6.14 -4.97 -14.03
N PHE A 90 -5.22 -5.58 -13.28
CA PHE A 90 -4.70 -4.99 -12.03
C PHE A 90 -4.13 -3.59 -12.27
N VAL A 91 -3.26 -3.44 -13.26
CA VAL A 91 -2.65 -2.16 -13.62
C VAL A 91 -3.68 -1.15 -14.11
N GLN A 92 -4.65 -1.59 -14.94
CA GLN A 92 -5.75 -0.74 -15.40
C GLN A 92 -6.59 -0.20 -14.24
N ASN A 93 -6.90 -1.03 -13.25
CA ASN A 93 -7.66 -0.63 -12.05
C ASN A 93 -6.90 0.43 -11.24
N LEU A 94 -5.57 0.29 -11.06
CA LEU A 94 -4.73 1.32 -10.43
C LEU A 94 -4.75 2.62 -11.23
N GLY A 95 -4.64 2.55 -12.56
CA GLY A 95 -4.72 3.69 -13.46
C GLY A 95 -6.08 4.39 -13.41
N TYR A 96 -7.16 3.64 -13.36
CA TYR A 96 -8.53 4.14 -13.24
C TYR A 96 -8.72 4.89 -11.92
N LEU A 97 -8.29 4.31 -10.80
CA LEU A 97 -8.35 4.95 -9.49
C LEU A 97 -7.56 6.27 -9.49
N LYS A 98 -6.31 6.24 -9.97
CA LYS A 98 -5.44 7.42 -10.07
C LYS A 98 -6.06 8.52 -10.94
N GLY A 99 -6.64 8.17 -12.07
CA GLY A 99 -7.23 9.12 -13.03
C GLY A 99 -8.46 9.85 -12.51
N ARG A 100 -9.18 9.28 -11.56
CA ARG A 100 -10.40 9.84 -10.97
C ARG A 100 -10.17 10.65 -9.70
N LEU A 101 -9.02 10.53 -9.08
CA LEU A 101 -8.71 11.22 -7.82
C LEU A 101 -7.91 12.49 -8.07
N ASN A 102 -8.04 13.44 -7.15
CA ASN A 102 -7.18 14.61 -7.12
C ASN A 102 -5.71 14.16 -7.05
N LYS A 103 -4.87 14.71 -7.93
CA LYS A 103 -3.44 14.35 -8.03
C LYS A 103 -2.68 14.52 -6.73
N LYS A 104 -3.12 15.41 -5.83
CA LYS A 104 -2.50 15.64 -4.52
C LYS A 104 -2.89 14.57 -3.50
N CYS A 105 -4.06 13.97 -3.63
CA CYS A 105 -4.58 12.99 -2.68
C CYS A 105 -4.09 11.57 -2.98
N TYR A 106 -3.95 11.19 -4.26
CA TYR A 106 -3.56 9.85 -4.64
C TYR A 106 -2.24 9.37 -3.98
N PRO A 107 -1.15 10.16 -3.92
CA PRO A 107 0.08 9.74 -3.24
C PRO A 107 -0.06 9.62 -1.71
N LEU A 108 -1.12 10.16 -1.13
CA LEU A 108 -1.37 10.13 0.31
C LEU A 108 -2.29 8.99 0.73
N MET A 109 -2.92 8.28 -0.21
CA MET A 109 -3.84 7.19 0.11
C MET A 109 -3.12 6.07 0.86
N TRP A 110 -3.76 5.55 1.91
CA TRP A 110 -3.18 4.51 2.75
C TRP A 110 -3.35 3.13 2.13
N ASN A 111 -2.32 2.66 1.44
CA ASN A 111 -2.30 1.32 0.85
C ASN A 111 -2.25 0.27 1.95
N LEU A 112 -3.28 -0.56 2.05
CA LEU A 112 -3.38 -1.66 2.99
C LEU A 112 -3.51 -2.99 2.23
N ILE A 113 -3.08 -4.08 2.85
CA ILE A 113 -3.33 -5.44 2.36
C ILE A 113 -4.38 -6.16 3.20
N ASP A 114 -4.64 -5.67 4.40
CA ASP A 114 -5.74 -6.04 5.30
C ASP A 114 -5.92 -5.00 6.41
N SER A 115 -6.86 -5.26 7.31
CA SER A 115 -7.14 -4.40 8.47
C SER A 115 -7.80 -5.21 9.60
N HIS A 116 -8.16 -4.51 10.69
CA HIS A 116 -8.95 -5.09 11.78
C HIS A 116 -10.39 -5.47 11.40
N ASP A 117 -10.88 -5.02 10.24
CA ASP A 117 -12.23 -5.28 9.73
C ASP A 117 -12.27 -6.35 8.63
N THR A 118 -11.10 -6.90 8.27
CA THR A 118 -10.97 -7.91 7.22
C THR A 118 -10.25 -9.14 7.74
N ALA A 119 -10.41 -10.28 7.08
CA ALA A 119 -9.47 -11.38 7.28
C ALA A 119 -8.06 -10.92 6.90
N ARG A 120 -7.04 -11.50 7.57
CA ARG A 120 -5.65 -11.21 7.22
C ARG A 120 -5.33 -11.71 5.82
N PHE A 121 -4.52 -10.97 5.08
CA PHE A 121 -4.17 -11.28 3.70
C PHE A 121 -3.56 -12.68 3.56
N LEU A 122 -2.72 -13.08 4.50
CA LEU A 122 -2.15 -14.42 4.54
C LEU A 122 -3.24 -15.51 4.57
N HIS A 123 -4.28 -15.32 5.39
CA HIS A 123 -5.40 -16.25 5.47
C HIS A 123 -6.17 -16.33 4.14
N LEU A 124 -6.44 -15.17 3.51
CA LEU A 124 -7.11 -15.11 2.20
C LEU A 124 -6.30 -15.84 1.10
N CYS A 125 -4.98 -15.87 1.26
CA CYS A 125 -4.07 -16.58 0.36
C CYS A 125 -3.83 -18.05 0.75
N ASN A 126 -4.67 -18.65 1.60
CA ASN A 126 -4.51 -20.03 2.09
C ASN A 126 -3.12 -20.28 2.72
N ASP A 127 -2.67 -19.35 3.55
CA ASP A 127 -1.39 -19.34 4.25
C ASP A 127 -0.16 -19.38 3.32
N ASN A 128 -0.32 -18.96 2.07
CA ASN A 128 0.79 -18.82 1.11
C ASN A 128 1.58 -17.53 1.39
N LYS A 129 2.67 -17.66 2.15
CA LYS A 129 3.55 -16.55 2.53
C LYS A 129 4.18 -15.84 1.33
N LYS A 130 4.41 -16.51 0.19
CA LYS A 130 4.94 -15.87 -1.02
C LYS A 130 3.95 -14.88 -1.62
N LYS A 131 2.65 -15.16 -1.56
CA LYS A 131 1.63 -14.20 -1.99
C LYS A 131 1.61 -12.96 -1.09
N GLN A 132 1.74 -13.12 0.22
CA GLN A 132 1.87 -11.99 1.15
C GLN A 132 3.17 -11.22 0.94
N HIS A 133 4.29 -11.91 0.68
CA HIS A 133 5.57 -11.32 0.33
C HIS A 133 5.44 -10.38 -0.90
N LEU A 134 4.81 -10.86 -1.97
CA LEU A 134 4.57 -10.05 -3.16
C LEU A 134 3.57 -8.91 -2.90
N ALA A 135 2.51 -9.14 -2.11
CA ALA A 135 1.56 -8.10 -1.73
C ALA A 135 2.23 -6.96 -0.93
N ALA A 136 3.16 -7.30 -0.01
CA ALA A 136 3.97 -6.32 0.70
C ALA A 136 4.87 -5.50 -0.25
N ALA A 137 5.41 -6.13 -1.30
CA ALA A 137 6.16 -5.41 -2.33
C ALA A 137 5.26 -4.40 -3.06
N PHE A 138 4.06 -4.77 -3.48
CA PHE A 138 3.10 -3.82 -4.06
C PHE A 138 2.73 -2.70 -3.09
N GLN A 139 2.43 -3.04 -1.82
CA GLN A 139 2.06 -2.07 -0.79
C GLN A 139 3.13 -0.99 -0.58
N LEU A 140 4.39 -1.41 -0.54
CA LEU A 140 5.53 -0.55 -0.18
C LEU A 140 6.20 0.11 -1.38
N LEU A 141 6.15 -0.48 -2.57
CA LEU A 141 6.80 0.05 -3.76
C LEU A 141 5.88 0.89 -4.65
N LEU A 142 4.57 0.80 -4.51
CA LEU A 142 3.64 1.64 -5.28
C LEU A 142 3.39 2.98 -4.60
N PRO A 143 2.94 4.00 -5.37
CA PRO A 143 2.52 5.29 -4.81
C PRO A 143 1.37 5.13 -3.82
N GLY A 144 1.43 5.88 -2.74
CA GLY A 144 0.52 5.82 -1.60
C GLY A 144 1.35 5.72 -0.31
N MET A 145 0.71 5.80 0.83
CA MET A 145 1.35 5.59 2.14
C MET A 145 1.07 4.16 2.59
N PRO A 146 2.08 3.34 2.88
CA PRO A 146 1.84 1.98 3.34
C PRO A 146 1.21 2.00 4.73
N MET A 147 0.09 1.32 4.88
CA MET A 147 -0.58 1.04 6.14
C MET A 147 -0.41 -0.45 6.46
N VAL A 148 0.55 -0.76 7.33
CA VAL A 148 0.82 -2.13 7.78
C VAL A 148 -0.06 -2.42 8.98
N TYR A 149 -0.95 -3.40 8.88
CA TYR A 149 -1.70 -3.90 10.02
C TYR A 149 -0.76 -4.70 10.91
N TYR A 150 -0.82 -4.51 12.25
CA TYR A 150 0.11 -5.15 13.16
C TYR A 150 0.14 -6.67 12.97
N GLY A 151 1.35 -7.21 12.91
CA GLY A 151 1.58 -8.64 12.73
C GLY A 151 1.72 -9.11 11.28
N ASP A 152 1.37 -8.29 10.28
CA ASP A 152 1.62 -8.63 8.87
C ASP A 152 3.11 -8.81 8.61
N GLU A 153 3.92 -7.98 9.25
CA GLU A 153 5.38 -8.05 9.19
C GLU A 153 5.95 -9.34 9.78
N TYR A 154 5.13 -10.09 10.52
CA TYR A 154 5.48 -11.40 11.08
C TYR A 154 4.66 -12.54 10.49
N ALA A 155 3.94 -12.28 9.41
CA ALA A 155 3.06 -13.25 8.75
C ALA A 155 2.03 -13.87 9.73
N MET A 156 1.42 -13.06 10.59
CA MET A 156 0.38 -13.51 11.51
C MET A 156 -0.84 -13.98 10.74
N PRO A 157 -1.37 -15.19 10.98
CA PRO A 157 -2.62 -15.64 10.42
C PRO A 157 -3.82 -15.06 11.16
N GLY A 158 -4.99 -15.04 10.52
CA GLY A 158 -6.26 -14.69 11.14
C GLY A 158 -7.38 -14.66 10.12
N ALA A 159 -8.46 -15.40 10.40
CA ALA A 159 -9.70 -15.37 9.63
C ALA A 159 -10.47 -14.06 9.90
N ASN A 160 -11.74 -13.99 9.51
CA ASN A 160 -12.60 -12.84 9.79
C ASN A 160 -12.69 -12.52 11.29
N ASP A 161 -13.13 -11.30 11.60
CA ASP A 161 -13.37 -10.85 12.98
C ASP A 161 -14.16 -11.91 13.78
N PRO A 162 -13.77 -12.24 15.02
CA PRO A 162 -12.71 -11.60 15.82
C PRO A 162 -11.30 -12.18 15.60
N ASP A 163 -11.12 -13.19 14.76
CA ASP A 163 -9.86 -13.94 14.63
C ASP A 163 -8.71 -13.11 14.04
N CYS A 164 -9.00 -12.16 13.14
CA CYS A 164 -8.01 -11.20 12.61
C CYS A 164 -7.43 -10.27 13.68
N ARG A 165 -8.09 -10.13 14.85
CA ARG A 165 -7.70 -9.24 15.96
C ARG A 165 -6.99 -9.99 17.09
N ARG A 166 -6.33 -11.10 16.82
CA ARG A 166 -5.49 -11.82 17.80
C ARG A 166 -4.44 -10.88 18.41
N GLY A 167 -4.01 -11.16 19.64
CA GLY A 167 -2.92 -10.45 20.27
C GLY A 167 -1.62 -10.52 19.45
N MET A 168 -0.82 -9.46 19.49
CA MET A 168 0.47 -9.41 18.80
C MET A 168 1.41 -10.53 19.27
N TYR A 169 2.17 -11.12 18.36
CA TYR A 169 3.22 -12.09 18.64
C TYR A 169 4.47 -11.40 19.18
N TRP A 170 4.54 -11.24 20.52
CA TRP A 170 5.72 -10.65 21.18
C TRP A 170 6.86 -11.65 21.36
N ASP A 171 6.55 -12.94 21.47
CA ASP A 171 7.55 -14.00 21.61
C ASP A 171 8.17 -14.31 20.25
N GLU A 172 9.50 -14.27 20.20
CA GLU A 172 10.26 -14.41 18.94
C GLU A 172 10.05 -15.75 18.23
N GLU A 173 9.67 -16.80 18.95
CA GLU A 173 9.41 -18.14 18.40
C GLU A 173 8.19 -18.17 17.44
N TYR A 174 7.25 -17.21 17.57
CA TYR A 174 6.08 -17.10 16.70
C TYR A 174 6.27 -16.10 15.55
N GLN A 175 7.39 -15.38 15.54
CA GLN A 175 7.68 -14.33 14.57
C GLN A 175 8.37 -14.86 13.33
N ASP A 176 7.78 -14.63 12.16
CA ASP A 176 8.45 -14.88 10.88
C ASP A 176 9.51 -13.79 10.63
N LYS A 177 10.76 -14.13 10.91
CA LYS A 177 11.89 -13.19 10.75
C LYS A 177 12.23 -12.92 9.28
N GLU A 178 11.89 -13.82 8.37
CA GLU A 178 12.08 -13.62 6.92
C GLU A 178 11.13 -12.55 6.43
N MET A 179 9.82 -12.66 6.74
CA MET A 179 8.83 -11.65 6.42
C MET A 179 9.15 -10.29 7.04
N TYR A 180 9.57 -10.27 8.31
CA TYR A 180 9.99 -9.04 8.97
C TYR A 180 11.17 -8.35 8.25
N ASN A 181 12.19 -9.11 7.88
CA ASN A 181 13.33 -8.56 7.15
C ASN A 181 12.94 -8.06 5.77
N TRP A 182 11.96 -8.70 5.12
CA TRP A 182 11.40 -8.24 3.85
C TRP A 182 10.72 -6.88 3.97
N TYR A 183 9.79 -6.73 4.90
CA TYR A 183 9.16 -5.44 5.19
C TYR A 183 10.20 -4.36 5.50
N LYS A 184 11.17 -4.69 6.35
CA LYS A 184 12.26 -3.78 6.72
C LYS A 184 13.08 -3.34 5.49
N LYS A 185 13.43 -4.28 4.61
CA LYS A 185 14.19 -3.97 3.38
C LYS A 185 13.40 -3.08 2.44
N LEU A 186 12.13 -3.41 2.20
CA LEU A 186 11.25 -2.59 1.36
C LEU A 186 11.08 -1.16 1.90
N MET A 187 10.89 -1.02 3.22
CA MET A 187 10.79 0.30 3.87
C MET A 187 12.08 1.10 3.74
N GLN A 188 13.25 0.46 3.87
CA GLN A 188 14.56 1.10 3.68
C GLN A 188 14.72 1.61 2.25
N ILE A 189 14.39 0.78 1.27
CA ILE A 189 14.45 1.14 -0.16
C ILE A 189 13.50 2.31 -0.44
N ARG A 190 12.25 2.22 0.00
CA ARG A 190 11.26 3.28 -0.16
C ARG A 190 11.72 4.61 0.45
N LYS A 191 12.36 4.58 1.62
CA LYS A 191 12.86 5.78 2.32
C LYS A 191 14.10 6.36 1.65
N ALA A 192 14.98 5.51 1.12
CA ALA A 192 16.22 5.92 0.49
C ALA A 192 16.04 6.46 -0.95
N HIS A 193 15.01 6.01 -1.65
CA HIS A 193 14.79 6.27 -3.07
C HIS A 193 13.43 6.98 -3.30
N ALA A 194 13.46 8.32 -3.24
CA ALA A 194 12.26 9.15 -3.48
C ALA A 194 11.61 8.86 -4.84
N CYS A 195 12.38 8.40 -5.82
CA CYS A 195 11.91 7.98 -7.13
C CYS A 195 10.75 6.96 -7.06
N ILE A 196 10.76 6.06 -6.06
CA ILE A 196 9.71 5.04 -5.89
C ILE A 196 8.34 5.66 -5.60
N VAL A 197 8.31 6.76 -4.85
CA VAL A 197 7.05 7.41 -4.40
C VAL A 197 6.71 8.63 -5.25
N GLU A 198 7.70 9.51 -5.45
CA GLU A 198 7.54 10.84 -6.04
C GLU A 198 7.86 10.86 -7.53
N GLY A 199 8.60 9.85 -8.03
CA GLY A 199 9.01 9.77 -9.43
C GLY A 199 7.82 9.76 -10.40
N GLU A 200 8.01 10.31 -11.57
CA GLU A 200 7.09 10.18 -12.68
C GLU A 200 7.06 8.73 -13.19
N MET A 201 5.88 8.20 -13.47
CA MET A 201 5.74 6.92 -14.15
C MET A 201 6.10 7.10 -15.63
N ILE A 202 7.23 6.54 -16.03
CA ILE A 202 7.73 6.63 -17.41
C ILE A 202 7.12 5.55 -18.27
N GLU A 203 7.05 4.34 -17.73
CA GLU A 203 6.58 3.17 -18.47
C GLU A 203 5.93 2.16 -17.54
N THR A 204 4.91 1.47 -18.05
CA THR A 204 4.34 0.29 -17.41
C THR A 204 4.10 -0.76 -18.48
N ILE A 205 4.70 -1.92 -18.30
CA ILE A 205 4.60 -3.08 -19.20
C ILE A 205 3.94 -4.22 -18.43
N THR A 206 2.95 -4.85 -19.03
CA THR A 206 2.29 -6.04 -18.49
C THR A 206 2.36 -7.17 -19.50
N ASN A 207 2.53 -8.39 -19.03
CA ASN A 207 2.45 -9.60 -19.86
C ASN A 207 1.56 -10.61 -19.14
N ASP A 208 0.34 -10.78 -19.65
CA ASP A 208 -0.65 -11.67 -19.05
C ASP A 208 -0.33 -13.15 -19.23
N ASP A 209 0.42 -13.52 -20.28
CA ASP A 209 0.85 -14.91 -20.50
C ASP A 209 1.98 -15.34 -19.54
N GLU A 210 2.74 -14.36 -19.06
CA GLU A 210 3.88 -14.57 -18.16
C GLU A 210 3.58 -14.12 -16.71
N ASP A 211 2.42 -13.54 -16.45
CA ASP A 211 2.02 -12.97 -15.16
C ASP A 211 3.03 -11.93 -14.62
N THR A 212 3.55 -11.07 -15.50
CA THR A 212 4.59 -10.11 -15.11
C THR A 212 4.17 -8.65 -15.27
N ILE A 213 4.71 -7.81 -14.40
CA ILE A 213 4.55 -6.34 -14.44
C ILE A 213 5.93 -5.70 -14.32
N VAL A 214 6.20 -4.73 -15.19
CA VAL A 214 7.36 -3.83 -15.07
C VAL A 214 6.84 -2.40 -14.94
N MET A 215 7.29 -1.70 -13.92
CA MET A 215 6.97 -0.29 -13.72
C MET A 215 8.26 0.52 -13.62
N ILE A 216 8.47 1.49 -14.52
CA ILE A 216 9.64 2.34 -14.53
C ILE A 216 9.27 3.75 -14.07
N ARG A 217 9.98 4.24 -13.07
CA ARG A 217 9.81 5.58 -12.54
C ARG A 217 11.10 6.38 -12.59
N LYS A 218 10.95 7.70 -12.75
CA LYS A 218 12.07 8.63 -12.82
C LYS A 218 11.87 9.85 -11.93
N ASN A 219 12.92 10.23 -11.19
CA ASN A 219 12.96 11.46 -10.41
C ASN A 219 14.36 12.09 -10.55
N GLY A 220 14.45 13.18 -11.32
CA GLY A 220 15.74 13.79 -11.64
C GLY A 220 16.65 12.83 -12.41
N GLU A 221 17.83 12.56 -11.86
CA GLU A 221 18.80 11.63 -12.45
C GLU A 221 18.51 10.16 -12.11
N GLU A 222 17.69 9.91 -11.08
CA GLU A 222 17.38 8.54 -10.65
C GLU A 222 16.26 7.94 -11.48
N THR A 223 16.51 6.74 -12.00
CA THR A 223 15.50 5.93 -12.70
C THR A 223 15.49 4.52 -12.10
N ILE A 224 14.32 4.06 -11.70
CA ILE A 224 14.13 2.74 -11.06
C ILE A 224 13.07 1.94 -11.82
N ALA A 225 13.42 0.69 -12.14
CA ALA A 225 12.47 -0.32 -12.61
C ALA A 225 12.08 -1.24 -11.46
N MET A 226 10.78 -1.39 -11.23
CA MET A 226 10.19 -2.36 -10.31
C MET A 226 9.62 -3.51 -11.13
N LEU A 227 10.16 -4.70 -10.93
CA LEU A 227 9.81 -5.93 -11.64
C LEU A 227 9.00 -6.80 -10.70
N PHE A 228 7.81 -7.20 -11.11
CA PHE A 228 6.94 -8.09 -10.32
C PHE A 228 6.65 -9.35 -11.13
N ASN A 229 6.87 -10.49 -10.53
CA ASN A 229 6.47 -11.80 -11.05
C ASN A 229 5.28 -12.30 -10.20
N CYS A 230 4.09 -12.22 -10.76
CA CYS A 230 2.84 -12.65 -10.11
C CYS A 230 2.56 -14.15 -10.35
N GLY A 231 3.31 -14.80 -11.27
CA GLY A 231 3.21 -16.23 -11.54
C GLY A 231 3.98 -17.07 -10.51
N SER A 232 3.82 -18.38 -10.58
CA SER A 232 4.45 -19.34 -9.65
C SER A 232 5.86 -19.81 -10.08
N SER A 233 6.25 -19.59 -11.34
CA SER A 233 7.53 -20.01 -11.90
C SER A 233 8.50 -18.84 -12.04
N VAL A 234 9.81 -19.12 -12.08
CA VAL A 234 10.85 -18.13 -12.36
C VAL A 234 10.61 -17.47 -13.72
N LYS A 235 10.74 -16.14 -13.79
CA LYS A 235 10.64 -15.36 -15.03
C LYS A 235 11.95 -14.62 -15.33
N GLU A 236 12.24 -14.47 -16.62
CA GLU A 236 13.45 -13.82 -17.10
C GLU A 236 13.18 -12.36 -17.50
N PHE A 237 14.02 -11.46 -17.00
CA PHE A 237 14.04 -10.02 -17.29
C PHE A 237 15.46 -9.62 -17.76
N ASN A 238 15.90 -10.27 -18.84
CA ASN A 238 17.27 -10.20 -19.32
C ASN A 238 17.75 -8.80 -19.70
N GLU A 239 16.83 -7.89 -20.10
CA GLU A 239 17.15 -6.49 -20.38
C GLU A 239 17.65 -5.71 -19.16
N TYR A 240 17.32 -6.17 -17.96
CA TYR A 240 17.75 -5.57 -16.68
C TYR A 240 18.96 -6.28 -16.07
N ALA A 241 19.43 -7.38 -16.66
CA ALA A 241 20.56 -8.16 -16.15
C ALA A 241 21.82 -7.28 -15.98
N LYS A 242 22.65 -7.60 -14.98
CA LYS A 242 23.86 -6.90 -14.57
C LYS A 242 23.66 -5.49 -13.97
N LYS A 243 22.45 -4.93 -13.97
CA LYS A 243 22.12 -3.70 -13.26
C LYS A 243 22.02 -3.97 -11.75
N TYR A 244 22.10 -2.92 -10.94
CA TYR A 244 22.08 -3.07 -9.49
C TYR A 244 20.65 -3.31 -8.97
N ASN A 245 20.47 -4.41 -8.22
CA ASN A 245 19.22 -4.74 -7.57
C ASN A 245 19.24 -4.29 -6.10
N LEU A 246 18.36 -3.36 -5.75
CA LEU A 246 18.27 -2.79 -4.41
C LEU A 246 17.77 -3.80 -3.35
N LEU A 247 17.05 -4.85 -3.76
CA LEU A 247 16.56 -5.87 -2.81
C LEU A 247 17.68 -6.81 -2.35
N THR A 248 18.61 -7.14 -3.23
CA THR A 248 19.70 -8.09 -2.96
C THR A 248 21.05 -7.41 -2.71
N ASP A 249 21.13 -6.09 -2.89
CA ASP A 249 22.37 -5.30 -2.83
C ASP A 249 23.50 -5.85 -3.74
N SER A 250 23.11 -6.34 -4.92
CA SER A 250 24.02 -7.01 -5.86
C SER A 250 23.63 -6.75 -7.32
N ALA A 251 24.48 -7.20 -8.24
CA ALA A 251 24.12 -7.23 -9.65
C ALA A 251 22.97 -8.21 -9.88
N PHE A 252 21.93 -7.76 -10.59
CA PHE A 252 20.77 -8.57 -10.95
C PHE A 252 21.17 -9.64 -11.95
N ASP A 253 20.80 -10.88 -11.71
CA ASP A 253 21.10 -12.03 -12.59
C ASP A 253 20.15 -12.15 -13.79
N GLY A 254 19.12 -11.31 -13.85
CA GLY A 254 18.09 -11.33 -14.90
C GLY A 254 16.88 -12.19 -14.58
N LYS A 255 16.75 -12.70 -13.34
CA LYS A 255 15.66 -13.61 -12.96
C LYS A 255 14.92 -13.13 -11.73
N VAL A 256 13.60 -13.31 -11.74
CA VAL A 256 12.73 -13.09 -10.58
C VAL A 256 11.99 -14.39 -10.29
N ASP A 257 12.10 -14.86 -9.07
CA ASP A 257 11.40 -16.06 -8.59
C ASP A 257 9.88 -15.91 -8.65
N GLY A 258 9.15 -17.02 -8.61
CA GLY A 258 7.69 -16.99 -8.58
C GLY A 258 7.15 -16.33 -7.32
N LEU A 259 6.17 -15.42 -7.50
CA LEU A 259 5.55 -14.61 -6.45
C LEU A 259 6.59 -13.73 -5.72
N ASP A 260 7.43 -13.04 -6.49
CA ASP A 260 8.51 -12.20 -5.99
C ASP A 260 8.68 -10.92 -6.83
N ALA A 261 9.62 -10.07 -6.41
CA ALA A 261 9.91 -8.80 -7.06
C ALA A 261 11.41 -8.53 -7.14
N ALA A 262 11.79 -7.60 -8.03
CA ALA A 262 13.12 -6.99 -8.04
C ALA A 262 13.01 -5.46 -8.22
N VAL A 263 13.96 -4.72 -7.66
CA VAL A 263 14.01 -3.25 -7.74
C VAL A 263 15.37 -2.84 -8.31
N ILE A 264 15.35 -2.38 -9.53
CA ILE A 264 16.55 -2.21 -10.35
C ILE A 264 16.86 -0.72 -10.58
N VAL A 265 18.07 -0.30 -10.31
CA VAL A 265 18.58 1.03 -10.68
C VAL A 265 19.00 0.99 -12.15
N LEU A 266 18.43 1.91 -12.98
CA LEU A 266 18.64 1.95 -14.43
C LEU A 266 19.78 2.92 -14.85
#